data_628a61f9259f7ad8e50bec70e664b4d1
#
_entry.id   628a61f9259f7ad8e50bec70e664b4d1
#
_cell.length_a   1.000
_cell.length_b   1.000
_cell.length_c   1.000
_cell.angle_alpha   90.00
_cell.angle_beta   90.00
_cell.angle_gamma   90.00
#
_symmetry.space_group_name_H-M   'P 1'
#
loop_
_entity.id
_entity.type
_entity.pdbx_description
1 polymer ?
#
loop_
_entity_poly.entity_id
_entity_poly.type
_entity_poly.pdbx_seq_one_letter_code
_entity_poly.pdbx_strand_id
1 'polypeptide(L)'
;MPNWMLRWEKKMRRYAGVYPDMAKRRVEEDIERLGRLAEQGPRAASEEAVRAALGDRVGLVVAKAAKIAAELRLAETLPELLAAFHRLFEKPLERDPQCWGKTAIAQALVALGCRDSAAYLRGAGWVQMEPVWNGREDTAGALRGACVLALAAGTDARREDVLRVLVDGLTDPLQTVRLEAVRAIAEMGGEEAPLLLRLKARMGDREPPVTGQVFEALLQLERAGAIPFVAGFFETAAPEVQAEAALALGASRLPEAVEVMERAWNAACDPNLKEALARALSASRQPRAFEFLLGLVRNGRAVEAAAALEALAIHRESAEIWRRVREAVEEAGTAVQEQFRAL
;
A
#
# COMPACT_ATOMS: atom_id res chain seq x y z
N MET A 1 9.11 -14.08 16.74
CA MET A 1 8.51 -12.75 16.99
C MET A 1 7.98 -12.19 15.66
N PRO A 2 6.74 -11.73 15.59
CA PRO A 2 6.18 -11.17 14.36
C PRO A 2 6.93 -9.89 13.96
N ASN A 3 7.17 -9.70 12.67
CA ASN A 3 7.99 -8.61 12.09
C ASN A 3 7.50 -7.17 12.45
N TRP A 4 6.20 -7.02 12.81
CA TRP A 4 5.62 -5.78 13.29
C TRP A 4 6.07 -5.38 14.70
N MET A 5 6.36 -6.37 15.58
CA MET A 5 6.84 -6.15 16.94
C MET A 5 8.24 -5.49 16.95
N LEU A 6 9.13 -5.93 16.04
CA LEU A 6 10.46 -5.34 15.85
C LEU A 6 10.39 -3.91 15.25
N ARG A 7 9.44 -3.65 14.37
CA ARG A 7 9.19 -2.30 13.84
C ARG A 7 8.61 -1.37 14.91
N TRP A 8 7.77 -1.91 15.79
CA TRP A 8 7.13 -1.19 16.88
C TRP A 8 8.17 -0.82 17.96
N GLU A 9 9.04 -1.75 18.39
CA GLU A 9 10.12 -1.48 19.34
C GLU A 9 11.10 -0.42 18.82
N LYS A 10 11.48 -0.47 17.54
CA LYS A 10 12.31 0.56 16.92
C LYS A 10 11.65 1.94 16.92
N LYS A 11 10.34 1.98 16.71
CA LYS A 11 9.56 3.23 16.71
C LYS A 11 9.40 3.79 18.12
N MET A 12 9.18 2.94 19.14
CA MET A 12 9.06 3.34 20.54
C MET A 12 10.33 3.97 21.10
N ARG A 13 11.51 3.49 20.74
CA ARG A 13 12.79 4.07 21.18
C ARG A 13 13.00 5.52 20.72
N ARG A 14 12.37 5.97 19.64
CA ARG A 14 12.43 7.36 19.17
C ARG A 14 11.58 8.33 20.00
N TYR A 15 10.55 7.83 20.70
CA TYR A 15 9.59 8.66 21.46
C TYR A 15 9.73 8.51 22.98
N ALA A 16 10.88 8.02 23.45
CA ALA A 16 11.19 7.84 24.87
C ALA A 16 11.07 9.11 25.74
N GLY A 17 10.96 10.29 25.12
CA GLY A 17 10.85 11.56 25.84
C GLY A 17 9.41 12.04 26.17
N VAL A 18 8.38 11.31 25.71
CA VAL A 18 6.96 11.77 25.87
C VAL A 18 6.35 11.34 27.20
N TYR A 19 6.88 10.27 27.83
CA TYR A 19 6.38 9.79 29.13
C TYR A 19 7.50 9.74 30.16
N PRO A 20 7.24 10.14 31.43
CA PRO A 20 8.16 9.92 32.53
C PRO A 20 8.48 8.42 32.67
N ASP A 21 9.73 8.06 33.01
CA ASP A 21 10.20 6.66 33.02
C ASP A 21 9.33 5.67 33.80
N MET A 22 8.74 6.07 34.92
CA MET A 22 7.82 5.22 35.70
C MET A 22 6.49 4.97 34.99
N ALA A 23 5.94 5.96 34.28
CA ALA A 23 4.71 5.80 33.49
C ALA A 23 4.95 4.91 32.27
N LYS A 24 6.11 5.02 31.65
CA LYS A 24 6.55 4.19 30.53
C LYS A 24 6.64 2.72 30.91
N ARG A 25 7.28 2.40 32.03
CA ARG A 25 7.42 1.03 32.54
C ARG A 25 6.05 0.38 32.81
N ARG A 26 5.11 1.11 33.40
CA ARG A 26 3.74 0.62 33.63
C ARG A 26 3.00 0.33 32.34
N VAL A 27 3.12 1.18 31.34
CA VAL A 27 2.49 0.96 30.01
C VAL A 27 3.07 -0.29 29.33
N GLU A 28 4.38 -0.49 29.40
CA GLU A 28 5.04 -1.70 28.85
C GLU A 28 4.54 -2.97 29.56
N GLU A 29 4.44 -2.96 30.90
CA GLU A 29 3.92 -4.08 31.69
C GLU A 29 2.45 -4.40 31.35
N ASP A 30 1.59 -3.39 31.18
CA ASP A 30 0.20 -3.57 30.80
C ASP A 30 0.05 -4.14 29.38
N ILE A 31 0.85 -3.69 28.43
CA ILE A 31 0.88 -4.19 27.05
C ILE A 31 1.32 -5.66 27.00
N GLU A 32 2.38 -6.01 27.76
CA GLU A 32 2.87 -7.39 27.86
C GLU A 32 1.85 -8.31 28.52
N ARG A 33 1.21 -7.84 29.60
CA ARG A 33 0.15 -8.59 30.28
C ARG A 33 -1.02 -8.91 29.37
N LEU A 34 -1.49 -7.91 28.60
CA LEU A 34 -2.53 -8.08 27.60
C LEU A 34 -2.12 -9.09 26.52
N GLY A 35 -0.89 -9.01 26.03
CA GLY A 35 -0.35 -9.95 25.05
C GLY A 35 -0.36 -11.39 25.56
N ARG A 36 0.15 -11.62 26.76
CA ARG A 36 0.15 -12.96 27.40
C ARG A 36 -1.24 -13.53 27.61
N LEU A 37 -2.19 -12.70 28.04
CA LEU A 37 -3.59 -13.13 28.19
C LEU A 37 -4.21 -13.51 26.85
N ALA A 38 -3.94 -12.79 25.80
CA ALA A 38 -4.45 -13.10 24.47
C ALA A 38 -3.89 -14.40 23.88
N GLU A 39 -2.62 -14.72 24.18
CA GLU A 39 -1.95 -15.93 23.67
C GLU A 39 -2.27 -17.20 24.47
N GLN A 40 -2.44 -17.09 25.78
CA GLN A 40 -2.45 -18.25 26.71
C GLN A 40 -3.68 -18.30 27.60
N GLY A 41 -4.49 -17.23 27.66
CA GLY A 41 -5.63 -17.14 28.55
C GLY A 41 -6.92 -17.72 27.95
N PRO A 42 -7.90 -18.05 28.78
CA PRO A 42 -9.24 -18.34 28.31
C PRO A 42 -9.83 -17.12 27.59
N ARG A 43 -10.63 -17.35 26.52
CA ARG A 43 -11.25 -16.27 25.71
C ARG A 43 -12.00 -15.24 26.57
N ALA A 44 -12.76 -15.70 27.58
CA ALA A 44 -13.50 -14.81 28.45
C ALA A 44 -12.60 -13.87 29.28
N ALA A 45 -11.45 -14.36 29.77
CA ALA A 45 -10.49 -13.54 30.50
C ALA A 45 -9.78 -12.53 29.58
N SER A 46 -9.51 -12.92 28.33
CA SER A 46 -8.96 -12.03 27.31
C SER A 46 -9.96 -10.93 26.96
N GLU A 47 -11.24 -11.25 26.83
CA GLU A 47 -12.30 -10.29 26.54
C GLU A 47 -12.45 -9.25 27.66
N GLU A 48 -12.51 -9.70 28.93
CA GLU A 48 -12.59 -8.80 30.09
C GLU A 48 -11.38 -7.87 30.18
N ALA A 49 -10.16 -8.39 29.96
CA ALA A 49 -8.94 -7.61 29.96
C ALA A 49 -8.91 -6.59 28.82
N VAL A 50 -9.40 -6.95 27.64
CA VAL A 50 -9.55 -6.05 26.48
C VAL A 50 -10.53 -4.93 26.80
N ARG A 51 -11.72 -5.22 27.33
CA ARG A 51 -12.71 -4.21 27.73
C ARG A 51 -12.12 -3.21 28.73
N ALA A 52 -11.43 -3.71 29.76
CA ALA A 52 -10.77 -2.85 30.75
C ALA A 52 -9.70 -1.95 30.10
N ALA A 53 -8.87 -2.51 29.22
CA ALA A 53 -7.79 -1.79 28.55
C ALA A 53 -8.28 -0.78 27.50
N LEU A 54 -9.43 -1.03 26.86
CA LEU A 54 -10.09 -0.03 26.00
C LEU A 54 -10.53 1.21 26.79
N GLY A 55 -10.72 1.10 28.12
CA GLY A 55 -10.98 2.21 29.04
C GLY A 55 -9.75 3.03 29.42
N ASP A 56 -8.54 2.60 29.09
CA ASP A 56 -7.30 3.26 29.52
C ASP A 56 -7.15 4.67 28.93
N ARG A 57 -6.35 5.50 29.64
CA ARG A 57 -6.03 6.87 29.23
C ARG A 57 -4.97 6.93 28.15
N VAL A 58 -4.12 5.90 28.04
CA VAL A 58 -2.95 5.85 27.17
C VAL A 58 -3.33 5.17 25.87
N GLY A 59 -3.28 5.90 24.76
CA GLY A 59 -3.62 5.42 23.42
C GLY A 59 -2.87 4.16 23.00
N LEU A 60 -1.64 3.95 23.48
CA LEU A 60 -0.87 2.73 23.21
C LEU A 60 -1.47 1.47 23.84
N VAL A 61 -1.98 1.57 25.08
CA VAL A 61 -2.67 0.45 25.74
C VAL A 61 -3.97 0.15 25.00
N VAL A 62 -4.71 1.20 24.64
CA VAL A 62 -5.93 1.11 23.84
C VAL A 62 -5.63 0.49 22.47
N ALA A 63 -4.54 0.89 21.80
CA ALA A 63 -4.12 0.32 20.52
C ALA A 63 -3.84 -1.18 20.60
N LYS A 64 -3.17 -1.63 21.67
CA LYS A 64 -2.92 -3.07 21.89
C LYS A 64 -4.21 -3.82 22.12
N ALA A 65 -5.12 -3.29 22.95
CA ALA A 65 -6.43 -3.87 23.19
C ALA A 65 -7.26 -3.99 21.91
N ALA A 66 -7.32 -2.94 21.09
CA ALA A 66 -8.03 -2.94 19.81
C ALA A 66 -7.48 -4.01 18.85
N LYS A 67 -6.16 -4.17 18.74
CA LYS A 67 -5.55 -5.22 17.93
C LYS A 67 -5.94 -6.62 18.41
N ILE A 68 -5.88 -6.87 19.71
CA ILE A 68 -6.29 -8.15 20.29
C ILE A 68 -7.78 -8.41 20.03
N ALA A 69 -8.64 -7.40 20.18
CA ALA A 69 -10.06 -7.51 19.85
C ALA A 69 -10.28 -7.99 18.40
N ALA A 70 -9.53 -7.42 17.44
CA ALA A 70 -9.58 -7.82 16.05
C ALA A 70 -9.04 -9.24 15.81
N GLU A 71 -7.87 -9.57 16.37
CA GLU A 71 -7.21 -10.87 16.23
C GLU A 71 -8.08 -12.02 16.79
N LEU A 72 -8.69 -11.82 17.95
CA LEU A 72 -9.57 -12.78 18.59
C LEU A 72 -11.03 -12.70 18.13
N ARG A 73 -11.34 -11.76 17.21
CA ARG A 73 -12.70 -11.51 16.70
C ARG A 73 -13.72 -11.30 17.82
N LEU A 74 -13.42 -10.39 18.76
CA LEU A 74 -14.29 -10.06 19.89
C LEU A 74 -15.32 -9.00 19.48
N ALA A 75 -16.30 -9.39 18.68
CA ALA A 75 -17.34 -8.47 18.18
C ALA A 75 -18.16 -7.83 19.32
N GLU A 76 -18.24 -8.48 20.45
CA GLU A 76 -18.92 -8.00 21.65
C GLU A 76 -18.26 -6.74 22.26
N THR A 77 -17.02 -6.42 21.85
CA THR A 77 -16.29 -5.22 22.31
C THR A 77 -16.50 -3.99 21.41
N LEU A 78 -17.33 -4.09 20.36
CA LEU A 78 -17.62 -2.98 19.46
C LEU A 78 -18.10 -1.70 20.17
N PRO A 79 -18.99 -1.75 21.18
CA PRO A 79 -19.42 -0.54 21.90
C PRO A 79 -18.26 0.15 22.62
N GLU A 80 -17.37 -0.61 23.26
CA GLU A 80 -16.21 -0.06 23.98
C GLU A 80 -15.14 0.47 23.00
N LEU A 81 -14.96 -0.18 21.85
CA LEU A 81 -14.09 0.32 20.79
C LEU A 81 -14.57 1.69 20.26
N LEU A 82 -15.86 1.83 19.97
CA LEU A 82 -16.45 3.11 19.53
C LEU A 82 -16.33 4.19 20.63
N ALA A 83 -16.62 3.85 21.89
CA ALA A 83 -16.47 4.79 23.01
C ALA A 83 -15.00 5.22 23.18
N ALA A 84 -14.04 4.29 23.08
CA ALA A 84 -12.62 4.58 23.13
C ALA A 84 -12.18 5.46 21.94
N PHE A 85 -12.67 5.15 20.73
CA PHE A 85 -12.41 5.95 19.54
C PHE A 85 -12.79 7.40 19.75
N HIS A 86 -14.03 7.65 20.16
CA HIS A 86 -14.51 9.03 20.40
C HIS A 86 -13.72 9.76 21.50
N ARG A 87 -13.37 9.08 22.59
CA ARG A 87 -12.59 9.64 23.70
C ARG A 87 -11.18 10.05 23.31
N LEU A 88 -10.51 9.34 22.40
CA LEU A 88 -9.15 9.64 21.98
C LEU A 88 -9.03 10.92 21.13
N PHE A 89 -10.14 11.47 20.65
CA PHE A 89 -10.16 12.82 20.03
C PHE A 89 -10.16 13.95 21.04
N GLU A 90 -10.44 13.65 22.32
CA GLU A 90 -10.30 14.61 23.39
C GLU A 90 -8.83 14.65 23.85
N LYS A 91 -8.22 15.82 23.91
CA LYS A 91 -6.80 15.99 24.27
C LYS A 91 -5.86 15.03 23.50
N PRO A 92 -5.92 15.03 22.17
CA PRO A 92 -5.31 13.97 21.35
C PRO A 92 -3.79 13.88 21.52
N LEU A 93 -3.09 15.00 21.74
CA LEU A 93 -1.63 15.00 21.93
C LEU A 93 -1.20 14.40 23.26
N GLU A 94 -2.05 14.43 24.29
CA GLU A 94 -1.76 13.84 25.60
C GLU A 94 -2.13 12.35 25.64
N ARG A 95 -3.29 12.01 25.07
CA ARG A 95 -3.88 10.66 25.19
C ARG A 95 -3.44 9.72 24.08
N ASP A 96 -3.28 10.23 22.88
CA ASP A 96 -3.01 9.41 21.70
C ASP A 96 -2.05 10.11 20.72
N PRO A 97 -0.79 10.36 21.13
CA PRO A 97 0.23 10.85 20.24
C PRO A 97 0.42 9.89 19.07
N GLN A 98 0.72 10.43 17.89
CA GLN A 98 0.88 9.68 16.64
C GLN A 98 -0.39 8.95 16.15
N CYS A 99 -1.56 9.23 16.73
CA CYS A 99 -2.84 8.58 16.39
C CYS A 99 -2.81 7.03 16.45
N TRP A 100 -1.95 6.44 17.27
CA TRP A 100 -1.82 4.97 17.32
C TRP A 100 -3.07 4.26 17.79
N GLY A 101 -3.71 4.80 18.85
CA GLY A 101 -4.96 4.27 19.39
C GLY A 101 -6.10 4.39 18.40
N LYS A 102 -6.30 5.59 17.86
CA LYS A 102 -7.34 5.86 16.86
C LYS A 102 -7.19 4.98 15.63
N THR A 103 -5.96 4.86 15.10
CA THR A 103 -5.67 4.03 13.93
C THR A 103 -5.95 2.55 14.20
N ALA A 104 -5.47 2.02 15.34
CA ALA A 104 -5.70 0.63 15.70
C ALA A 104 -7.19 0.32 15.92
N ILE A 105 -7.94 1.25 16.53
CA ILE A 105 -9.38 1.08 16.69
C ILE A 105 -10.07 1.10 15.33
N ALA A 106 -9.78 2.05 14.44
CA ALA A 106 -10.37 2.08 13.10
C ALA A 106 -10.18 0.76 12.36
N GLN A 107 -8.96 0.19 12.40
CA GLN A 107 -8.65 -1.11 11.82
C GLN A 107 -9.42 -2.25 12.49
N ALA A 108 -9.55 -2.23 13.83
CA ALA A 108 -10.30 -3.23 14.57
C ALA A 108 -11.81 -3.18 14.27
N LEU A 109 -12.37 -1.98 14.16
CA LEU A 109 -13.77 -1.78 13.77
C LEU A 109 -14.06 -2.40 12.40
N VAL A 110 -13.16 -2.21 11.43
CA VAL A 110 -13.26 -2.86 10.09
C VAL A 110 -13.20 -4.38 10.23
N ALA A 111 -12.20 -4.90 10.94
CA ALA A 111 -12.01 -6.36 11.12
C ALA A 111 -13.18 -7.05 11.82
N LEU A 112 -13.91 -6.31 12.66
CA LEU A 112 -15.09 -6.77 13.39
C LEU A 112 -16.41 -6.47 12.65
N GLY A 113 -16.37 -5.92 11.45
CA GLY A 113 -17.54 -5.66 10.60
C GLY A 113 -18.41 -4.49 11.08
N CYS A 114 -17.83 -3.53 11.80
CA CYS A 114 -18.56 -2.30 12.19
C CYS A 114 -18.94 -1.48 10.96
N ARG A 115 -20.21 -1.07 10.90
CA ARG A 115 -20.75 -0.28 9.77
C ARG A 115 -21.07 1.17 10.16
N ASP A 116 -20.74 1.61 11.35
CA ASP A 116 -20.94 2.99 11.81
C ASP A 116 -20.10 3.97 11.01
N SER A 117 -20.71 4.59 10.01
CA SER A 117 -20.06 5.58 9.14
C SER A 117 -19.63 6.83 9.90
N ALA A 118 -20.31 7.24 10.97
CA ALA A 118 -19.98 8.44 11.71
C ALA A 118 -18.58 8.38 12.32
N ALA A 119 -18.18 7.21 12.83
CA ALA A 119 -16.83 6.98 13.33
C ALA A 119 -15.78 7.15 12.23
N TYR A 120 -15.98 6.51 11.08
CA TYR A 120 -15.04 6.57 9.96
C TYR A 120 -15.00 7.96 9.30
N LEU A 121 -16.13 8.64 9.13
CA LEU A 121 -16.19 10.02 8.62
C LEU A 121 -15.39 10.97 9.51
N ARG A 122 -15.50 10.81 10.84
CA ARG A 122 -14.72 11.60 11.80
C ARG A 122 -13.21 11.36 11.65
N GLY A 123 -12.81 10.09 11.51
CA GLY A 123 -11.40 9.71 11.36
C GLY A 123 -10.81 10.13 10.01
N ALA A 124 -11.59 10.03 8.92
CA ALA A 124 -11.18 10.42 7.57
C ALA A 124 -10.89 11.92 7.44
N GLY A 125 -11.60 12.77 8.20
CA GLY A 125 -11.36 14.21 8.21
C GLY A 125 -10.39 14.69 9.30
N TRP A 126 -9.76 13.80 10.08
CA TRP A 126 -8.93 14.21 11.21
C TRP A 126 -7.51 14.60 10.80
N VAL A 127 -7.05 15.76 11.32
CA VAL A 127 -5.67 16.26 11.22
C VAL A 127 -5.10 16.40 12.62
N GLN A 128 -3.91 15.85 12.88
CA GLN A 128 -3.23 15.94 14.18
C GLN A 128 -1.80 16.44 14.01
N MET A 129 -1.66 17.75 14.16
CA MET A 129 -0.35 18.41 14.06
C MET A 129 0.45 18.22 15.34
N GLU A 130 1.53 17.45 15.28
CA GLU A 130 2.42 17.18 16.41
C GLU A 130 3.77 17.88 16.26
N PRO A 131 4.39 18.32 17.36
CA PRO A 131 5.73 18.89 17.30
C PRO A 131 6.76 17.82 16.94
N VAL A 132 7.63 18.15 15.99
CA VAL A 132 8.80 17.38 15.61
C VAL A 132 10.04 18.28 15.70
N TRP A 133 11.25 17.68 15.58
CA TRP A 133 12.51 18.44 15.73
C TRP A 133 12.54 19.72 14.89
N ASN A 134 11.95 19.72 13.71
CA ASN A 134 12.03 20.82 12.74
C ASN A 134 10.65 21.39 12.35
N GLY A 135 9.73 21.51 13.30
CA GLY A 135 8.41 22.08 13.05
C GLY A 135 7.24 21.26 13.58
N ARG A 136 6.25 21.05 12.76
CA ARG A 136 5.06 20.24 13.09
C ARG A 136 4.75 19.30 11.94
N GLU A 137 4.35 18.08 12.27
CA GLU A 137 3.98 17.04 11.31
C GLU A 137 2.56 16.53 11.59
N ASP A 138 1.81 16.29 10.53
CA ASP A 138 0.50 15.66 10.64
C ASP A 138 0.67 14.13 10.80
N THR A 139 0.34 13.64 11.97
CA THR A 139 0.48 12.22 12.33
C THR A 139 -0.77 11.39 12.08
N ALA A 140 -1.87 12.01 11.60
CA ALA A 140 -3.15 11.33 11.38
C ALA A 140 -3.29 10.62 10.02
N GLY A 141 -2.26 10.63 9.17
CA GLY A 141 -2.35 10.04 7.84
C GLY A 141 -2.78 8.58 7.82
N ALA A 142 -2.21 7.76 8.71
CA ALA A 142 -2.59 6.34 8.83
C ALA A 142 -4.05 6.14 9.28
N LEU A 143 -4.55 7.01 10.17
CA LEU A 143 -5.94 7.01 10.59
C LEU A 143 -6.86 7.37 9.42
N ARG A 144 -6.56 8.46 8.69
CA ARG A 144 -7.36 8.88 7.54
C ARG A 144 -7.44 7.77 6.48
N GLY A 145 -6.29 7.20 6.11
CA GLY A 145 -6.23 6.12 5.14
C GLY A 145 -7.07 4.91 5.56
N ALA A 146 -6.97 4.46 6.82
CA ALA A 146 -7.77 3.36 7.33
C ALA A 146 -9.28 3.66 7.28
N CYS A 147 -9.69 4.88 7.62
CA CYS A 147 -11.09 5.29 7.60
C CYS A 147 -11.65 5.43 6.17
N VAL A 148 -10.83 5.94 5.23
CA VAL A 148 -11.19 6.04 3.81
C VAL A 148 -11.46 4.65 3.21
N LEU A 149 -10.58 3.68 3.48
CA LEU A 149 -10.79 2.28 3.08
C LEU A 149 -12.05 1.68 3.72
N ALA A 150 -12.26 1.92 5.02
CA ALA A 150 -13.45 1.42 5.73
C ALA A 150 -14.76 1.93 5.11
N LEU A 151 -14.81 3.20 4.74
CA LEU A 151 -15.99 3.80 4.09
C LEU A 151 -16.28 3.15 2.74
N ALA A 152 -15.25 2.85 1.95
CA ALA A 152 -15.38 2.21 0.65
C ALA A 152 -15.79 0.73 0.75
N ALA A 153 -15.32 0.01 1.78
CA ALA A 153 -15.64 -1.40 2.00
C ALA A 153 -17.12 -1.66 2.38
N GLY A 154 -17.88 -0.61 2.75
CA GLY A 154 -19.32 -0.66 2.98
C GLY A 154 -19.72 -0.34 4.41
N THR A 155 -20.34 0.82 4.54
CA THR A 155 -20.90 1.35 5.77
C THR A 155 -22.39 1.67 5.58
N ASP A 156 -22.99 2.33 6.57
CA ASP A 156 -24.36 2.87 6.48
C ASP A 156 -24.41 4.28 5.83
N ALA A 157 -23.24 4.82 5.41
CA ALA A 157 -23.16 6.08 4.68
C ALA A 157 -23.80 5.99 3.28
N ARG A 158 -24.36 7.11 2.82
CA ARG A 158 -24.78 7.23 1.43
C ARG A 158 -23.56 7.25 0.51
N ARG A 159 -23.71 6.61 -0.67
CA ARG A 159 -22.62 6.52 -1.66
C ARG A 159 -22.02 7.89 -2.01
N GLU A 160 -22.85 8.91 -2.17
CA GLU A 160 -22.39 10.27 -2.49
C GLU A 160 -21.52 10.88 -1.38
N ASP A 161 -21.81 10.59 -0.11
CA ASP A 161 -21.03 11.10 1.01
C ASP A 161 -19.67 10.39 1.08
N VAL A 162 -19.64 9.09 0.80
CA VAL A 162 -18.38 8.34 0.65
C VAL A 162 -17.54 8.89 -0.50
N LEU A 163 -18.14 9.12 -1.68
CA LEU A 163 -17.44 9.69 -2.84
C LEU A 163 -16.79 11.04 -2.53
N ARG A 164 -17.47 11.92 -1.79
CA ARG A 164 -16.87 13.21 -1.39
C ARG A 164 -15.60 13.01 -0.56
N VAL A 165 -15.65 12.11 0.42
CA VAL A 165 -14.47 11.77 1.26
C VAL A 165 -13.34 11.17 0.42
N LEU A 166 -13.67 10.33 -0.57
CA LEU A 166 -12.67 9.75 -1.47
C LEU A 166 -12.00 10.82 -2.34
N VAL A 167 -12.77 11.79 -2.84
CA VAL A 167 -12.23 12.94 -3.60
C VAL A 167 -11.28 13.77 -2.74
N ASP A 168 -11.67 14.07 -1.49
CA ASP A 168 -10.81 14.76 -0.54
C ASP A 168 -9.52 13.94 -0.28
N GLY A 169 -9.65 12.62 -0.12
CA GLY A 169 -8.53 11.70 0.03
C GLY A 169 -7.56 11.68 -1.15
N LEU A 170 -8.05 11.80 -2.41
CA LEU A 170 -7.19 11.88 -3.61
C LEU A 170 -6.32 13.14 -3.64
N THR A 171 -6.67 14.17 -2.88
CA THR A 171 -5.99 15.46 -2.82
C THR A 171 -5.30 15.71 -1.47
N ASP A 172 -5.30 14.74 -0.56
CA ASP A 172 -4.68 14.86 0.77
C ASP A 172 -3.19 15.25 0.67
N PRO A 173 -2.69 16.12 1.57
CA PRO A 173 -1.27 16.45 1.63
C PRO A 173 -0.34 15.23 1.76
N LEU A 174 -0.78 14.17 2.44
CA LEU A 174 0.04 12.99 2.68
C LEU A 174 -0.14 11.95 1.56
N GLN A 175 0.98 11.53 0.97
CA GLN A 175 1.01 10.49 -0.07
C GLN A 175 0.27 9.22 0.35
N THR A 176 0.48 8.78 1.60
CA THR A 176 -0.14 7.56 2.12
C THR A 176 -1.67 7.60 2.06
N VAL A 177 -2.27 8.75 2.34
CA VAL A 177 -3.73 8.92 2.27
C VAL A 177 -4.20 8.89 0.82
N ARG A 178 -3.47 9.55 -0.10
CA ARG A 178 -3.80 9.53 -1.53
C ARG A 178 -3.76 8.12 -2.12
N LEU A 179 -2.75 7.30 -1.71
CA LEU A 179 -2.66 5.88 -2.11
C LEU A 179 -3.87 5.08 -1.61
N GLU A 180 -4.24 5.26 -0.34
CA GLU A 180 -5.39 4.54 0.22
C GLU A 180 -6.71 5.02 -0.40
N ALA A 181 -6.84 6.29 -0.78
CA ALA A 181 -8.00 6.79 -1.52
C ALA A 181 -8.13 6.15 -2.92
N VAL A 182 -7.02 5.99 -3.64
CA VAL A 182 -7.01 5.27 -4.93
C VAL A 182 -7.48 3.83 -4.77
N ARG A 183 -6.97 3.12 -3.74
CA ARG A 183 -7.39 1.74 -3.43
C ARG A 183 -8.86 1.66 -3.07
N ALA A 184 -9.32 2.58 -2.23
CA ALA A 184 -10.71 2.67 -1.79
C ALA A 184 -11.66 2.89 -2.99
N ILE A 185 -11.30 3.77 -3.93
CA ILE A 185 -12.08 3.98 -5.15
C ILE A 185 -12.13 2.71 -6.00
N ALA A 186 -11.00 2.02 -6.15
CA ALA A 186 -10.95 0.77 -6.90
C ALA A 186 -11.80 -0.33 -6.24
N GLU A 187 -11.77 -0.44 -4.90
CA GLU A 187 -12.54 -1.42 -4.14
C GLU A 187 -14.05 -1.11 -4.19
N MET A 188 -14.42 0.16 -4.05
CA MET A 188 -15.82 0.58 -4.14
C MET A 188 -16.41 0.33 -5.52
N GLY A 189 -15.63 0.44 -6.59
CA GLY A 189 -16.05 0.23 -7.96
C GLY A 189 -17.20 1.16 -8.40
N GLY A 190 -17.99 0.70 -9.37
CA GLY A 190 -19.10 1.47 -9.95
C GLY A 190 -18.65 2.33 -11.11
N GLU A 191 -19.60 3.07 -11.71
CA GLU A 191 -19.36 3.86 -12.92
C GLU A 191 -18.49 5.09 -12.67
N GLU A 192 -18.52 5.62 -11.45
CA GLU A 192 -17.75 6.82 -11.04
C GLU A 192 -16.26 6.52 -10.83
N ALA A 193 -15.92 5.30 -10.41
CA ALA A 193 -14.56 4.95 -10.04
C ALA A 193 -13.55 5.15 -11.20
N PRO A 194 -13.76 4.62 -12.41
CA PRO A 194 -12.85 4.88 -13.52
C PRO A 194 -12.76 6.35 -13.91
N LEU A 195 -13.86 7.12 -13.78
CA LEU A 195 -13.86 8.54 -14.11
C LEU A 195 -12.99 9.34 -13.15
N LEU A 196 -13.12 9.10 -11.83
CA LEU A 196 -12.30 9.75 -10.80
C LEU A 196 -10.82 9.39 -10.96
N LEU A 197 -10.51 8.13 -11.23
CA LEU A 197 -9.15 7.66 -11.44
C LEU A 197 -8.54 8.24 -12.71
N ARG A 198 -9.29 8.30 -13.82
CA ARG A 198 -8.83 8.97 -15.05
C ARG A 198 -8.58 10.45 -14.85
N LEU A 199 -9.45 11.13 -14.10
CA LEU A 199 -9.25 12.53 -13.73
C LEU A 199 -7.97 12.69 -12.90
N LYS A 200 -7.78 11.87 -11.86
CA LYS A 200 -6.57 11.88 -11.02
C LYS A 200 -5.30 11.65 -11.84
N ALA A 201 -5.29 10.67 -12.75
CA ALA A 201 -4.17 10.42 -13.64
C ALA A 201 -3.83 11.63 -14.53
N ARG A 202 -4.86 12.30 -15.09
CA ARG A 202 -4.69 13.50 -15.93
C ARG A 202 -4.19 14.72 -15.16
N MET A 203 -4.62 14.88 -13.91
CA MET A 203 -4.11 15.93 -13.02
C MET A 203 -2.65 15.67 -12.60
N GLY A 204 -2.22 14.43 -12.64
CA GLY A 204 -0.93 13.99 -12.12
C GLY A 204 -0.85 13.97 -10.60
N ASP A 205 0.28 13.57 -10.10
CA ASP A 205 0.65 13.63 -8.67
C ASP A 205 2.13 14.00 -8.56
N ARG A 206 2.48 14.72 -7.48
CA ARG A 206 3.88 15.05 -7.16
C ARG A 206 4.73 13.81 -6.85
N GLU A 207 4.07 12.71 -6.46
CA GLU A 207 4.68 11.43 -6.14
C GLU A 207 4.30 10.42 -7.22
N PRO A 208 5.18 10.06 -8.16
CA PRO A 208 4.89 9.16 -9.28
C PRO A 208 4.21 7.84 -8.88
N PRO A 209 4.55 7.20 -7.73
CA PRO A 209 3.88 5.98 -7.29
C PRO A 209 2.37 6.12 -7.07
N VAL A 210 1.86 7.32 -6.77
CA VAL A 210 0.40 7.55 -6.69
C VAL A 210 -0.23 7.41 -8.07
N THR A 211 0.41 7.96 -9.10
CA THR A 211 -0.05 7.81 -10.49
C THR A 211 0.05 6.35 -10.95
N GLY A 212 1.12 5.65 -10.56
CA GLY A 212 1.26 4.21 -10.79
C GLY A 212 0.10 3.40 -10.20
N GLN A 213 -0.25 3.67 -8.94
CA GLN A 213 -1.39 3.03 -8.28
C GLN A 213 -2.73 3.34 -8.99
N VAL A 214 -2.88 4.55 -9.54
CA VAL A 214 -4.06 4.91 -10.36
C VAL A 214 -4.12 4.08 -11.64
N PHE A 215 -2.97 3.87 -12.32
CA PHE A 215 -2.91 3.01 -13.51
C PHE A 215 -3.27 1.56 -13.19
N GLU A 216 -2.72 1.01 -12.11
CA GLU A 216 -3.07 -0.34 -11.64
C GLU A 216 -4.55 -0.47 -11.35
N ALA A 217 -5.15 0.50 -10.64
CA ALA A 217 -6.56 0.52 -10.33
C ALA A 217 -7.45 0.57 -11.59
N LEU A 218 -7.08 1.39 -12.58
CA LEU A 218 -7.78 1.45 -13.87
C LEU A 218 -7.69 0.14 -14.63
N LEU A 219 -6.51 -0.48 -14.70
CA LEU A 219 -6.31 -1.78 -15.34
C LEU A 219 -7.06 -2.91 -14.63
N GLN A 220 -7.23 -2.82 -13.31
CA GLN A 220 -8.05 -3.74 -12.54
C GLN A 220 -9.54 -3.61 -12.87
N LEU A 221 -10.06 -2.37 -12.96
CA LEU A 221 -11.48 -2.08 -13.17
C LEU A 221 -11.91 -2.28 -14.63
N GLU A 222 -11.16 -1.74 -15.59
CA GLU A 222 -11.54 -1.70 -17.00
C GLU A 222 -10.82 -2.76 -17.85
N ARG A 223 -9.87 -3.51 -17.26
CA ARG A 223 -9.10 -4.55 -17.94
C ARG A 223 -8.42 -4.01 -19.21
N ALA A 224 -8.58 -4.69 -20.34
CA ALA A 224 -8.01 -4.26 -21.62
C ALA A 224 -8.47 -2.88 -22.08
N GLY A 225 -9.65 -2.42 -21.64
CA GLY A 225 -10.18 -1.09 -21.96
C GLY A 225 -9.35 0.07 -21.43
N ALA A 226 -8.58 -0.14 -20.32
CA ALA A 226 -7.70 0.88 -19.77
C ALA A 226 -6.36 0.97 -20.50
N ILE A 227 -5.91 -0.07 -21.22
CA ILE A 227 -4.58 -0.14 -21.84
C ILE A 227 -4.27 1.09 -22.71
N PRO A 228 -5.15 1.52 -23.65
CA PRO A 228 -4.86 2.69 -24.49
C PRO A 228 -4.68 3.98 -23.68
N PHE A 229 -5.46 4.13 -22.60
CA PHE A 229 -5.33 5.30 -21.72
C PHE A 229 -3.99 5.32 -20.99
N VAL A 230 -3.59 4.22 -20.39
CA VAL A 230 -2.30 4.11 -19.67
C VAL A 230 -1.12 4.24 -20.64
N ALA A 231 -1.20 3.60 -21.79
CA ALA A 231 -0.17 3.69 -22.83
C ALA A 231 0.07 5.11 -23.36
N GLY A 232 -0.96 5.95 -23.40
CA GLY A 232 -0.83 7.35 -23.80
C GLY A 232 0.15 8.16 -22.94
N PHE A 233 0.47 7.70 -21.74
CA PHE A 233 1.44 8.34 -20.88
C PHE A 233 2.90 8.09 -21.30
N PHE A 234 3.18 7.09 -22.14
CA PHE A 234 4.51 6.89 -22.71
C PHE A 234 4.96 8.06 -23.61
N GLU A 235 4.03 8.77 -24.20
CA GLU A 235 4.34 9.86 -25.15
C GLU A 235 4.39 11.24 -24.47
N THR A 236 3.67 11.42 -23.36
CA THR A 236 3.36 12.76 -22.83
C THR A 236 3.83 13.00 -21.41
N ALA A 237 4.20 11.96 -20.67
CA ALA A 237 4.51 12.07 -19.25
C ALA A 237 6.03 12.20 -18.98
N ALA A 238 6.37 12.65 -17.75
CA ALA A 238 7.73 12.61 -17.24
C ALA A 238 8.26 11.16 -17.15
N PRO A 239 9.58 10.93 -17.23
CA PRO A 239 10.19 9.60 -17.25
C PRO A 239 9.74 8.69 -16.08
N GLU A 240 9.60 9.26 -14.89
CA GLU A 240 9.15 8.52 -13.70
C GLU A 240 7.71 7.99 -13.86
N VAL A 241 6.83 8.79 -14.45
CA VAL A 241 5.44 8.39 -14.70
C VAL A 241 5.35 7.40 -15.86
N GLN A 242 6.21 7.51 -16.86
CA GLN A 242 6.34 6.51 -17.94
C GLN A 242 6.75 5.14 -17.37
N ALA A 243 7.70 5.13 -16.42
CA ALA A 243 8.12 3.91 -15.74
C ALA A 243 6.96 3.28 -14.93
N GLU A 244 6.19 4.10 -14.21
CA GLU A 244 4.99 3.64 -13.49
C GLU A 244 3.93 3.06 -14.44
N ALA A 245 3.71 3.66 -15.62
CA ALA A 245 2.81 3.13 -16.62
C ALA A 245 3.27 1.76 -17.14
N ALA A 246 4.59 1.60 -17.39
CA ALA A 246 5.16 0.32 -17.80
C ALA A 246 4.93 -0.76 -16.71
N LEU A 247 5.26 -0.43 -15.45
CA LEU A 247 5.10 -1.35 -14.33
C LEU A 247 3.64 -1.78 -14.13
N ALA A 248 2.70 -0.83 -14.21
CA ALA A 248 1.26 -1.12 -14.09
C ALA A 248 0.77 -2.05 -15.22
N LEU A 249 1.19 -1.79 -16.46
CA LEU A 249 0.86 -2.66 -17.61
C LEU A 249 1.42 -4.07 -17.42
N GLY A 250 2.65 -4.21 -16.96
CA GLY A 250 3.26 -5.50 -16.68
C GLY A 250 2.55 -6.24 -15.53
N ALA A 251 2.27 -5.55 -14.42
CA ALA A 251 1.58 -6.11 -13.26
C ALA A 251 0.14 -6.56 -13.59
N SER A 252 -0.51 -5.93 -14.56
CA SER A 252 -1.86 -6.30 -15.00
C SER A 252 -1.96 -7.71 -15.56
N ARG A 253 -0.85 -8.25 -16.10
CA ARG A 253 -0.75 -9.55 -16.79
C ARG A 253 -1.75 -9.71 -17.92
N LEU A 254 -2.20 -8.61 -18.51
CA LEU A 254 -3.09 -8.65 -19.68
C LEU A 254 -2.27 -8.97 -20.93
N PRO A 255 -2.65 -9.98 -21.73
CA PRO A 255 -1.91 -10.32 -22.95
C PRO A 255 -1.81 -9.15 -23.93
N GLU A 256 -2.86 -8.33 -24.02
CA GLU A 256 -2.94 -7.17 -24.92
C GLU A 256 -1.95 -6.07 -24.52
N ALA A 257 -1.53 -6.00 -23.27
CA ALA A 257 -0.54 -5.02 -22.81
C ALA A 257 0.86 -5.28 -23.37
N VAL A 258 1.18 -6.54 -23.72
CA VAL A 258 2.51 -6.93 -24.23
C VAL A 258 2.84 -6.18 -25.51
N GLU A 259 1.93 -6.17 -26.48
CA GLU A 259 2.14 -5.47 -27.76
C GLU A 259 2.39 -3.97 -27.59
N VAL A 260 1.68 -3.37 -26.65
CA VAL A 260 1.83 -1.95 -26.34
C VAL A 260 3.20 -1.67 -25.72
N MET A 261 3.67 -2.52 -24.80
CA MET A 261 4.99 -2.40 -24.20
C MET A 261 6.11 -2.66 -25.21
N GLU A 262 5.95 -3.62 -26.14
CA GLU A 262 6.90 -3.86 -27.24
C GLU A 262 7.02 -2.64 -28.17
N ARG A 263 5.91 -2.00 -28.52
CA ARG A 263 5.89 -0.77 -29.32
C ARG A 263 6.59 0.37 -28.57
N ALA A 264 6.28 0.54 -27.29
CA ALA A 264 6.92 1.53 -26.45
C ALA A 264 8.44 1.31 -26.36
N TRP A 265 8.89 0.06 -26.21
CA TRP A 265 10.31 -0.32 -26.22
C TRP A 265 11.00 0.12 -27.50
N ASN A 266 10.39 -0.16 -28.65
CA ASN A 266 10.99 0.18 -29.95
C ASN A 266 11.03 1.69 -30.21
N ALA A 267 10.09 2.44 -29.64
CA ALA A 267 10.06 3.91 -29.74
C ALA A 267 10.96 4.61 -28.69
N ALA A 268 11.25 3.94 -27.56
CA ALA A 268 12.00 4.54 -26.46
C ALA A 268 13.47 4.79 -26.83
N CYS A 269 13.94 6.02 -26.56
CA CYS A 269 15.35 6.40 -26.61
C CYS A 269 15.99 6.40 -25.22
N ASP A 270 15.21 6.60 -24.16
CA ASP A 270 15.68 6.63 -22.77
C ASP A 270 16.01 5.22 -22.25
N PRO A 271 17.25 4.95 -21.82
CA PRO A 271 17.65 3.67 -21.26
C PRO A 271 16.85 3.27 -20.01
N ASN A 272 16.47 4.24 -19.16
CA ASN A 272 15.71 3.97 -17.94
C ASN A 272 14.31 3.47 -18.27
N LEU A 273 13.66 4.06 -19.28
CA LEU A 273 12.35 3.57 -19.75
C LEU A 273 12.47 2.17 -20.35
N LYS A 274 13.53 1.89 -21.12
CA LYS A 274 13.78 0.53 -21.63
C LYS A 274 13.94 -0.49 -20.51
N GLU A 275 14.70 -0.15 -19.49
CA GLU A 275 14.87 -1.01 -18.31
C GLU A 275 13.54 -1.26 -17.57
N ALA A 276 12.71 -0.22 -17.38
CA ALA A 276 11.40 -0.34 -16.80
C ALA A 276 10.48 -1.24 -17.64
N LEU A 277 10.48 -1.06 -18.97
CA LEU A 277 9.71 -1.88 -19.91
C LEU A 277 10.17 -3.35 -19.92
N ALA A 278 11.48 -3.62 -19.86
CA ALA A 278 12.00 -4.98 -19.76
C ALA A 278 11.50 -5.68 -18.48
N ARG A 279 11.60 -4.99 -17.35
CA ARG A 279 11.06 -5.48 -16.07
C ARG A 279 9.56 -5.73 -16.13
N ALA A 280 8.81 -4.81 -16.73
CA ALA A 280 7.36 -4.92 -16.88
C ALA A 280 6.96 -6.11 -17.79
N LEU A 281 7.65 -6.29 -18.93
CA LEU A 281 7.47 -7.43 -19.82
C LEU A 281 7.73 -8.75 -19.10
N SER A 282 8.81 -8.84 -18.33
CA SER A 282 9.14 -10.01 -17.52
C SER A 282 8.08 -10.28 -16.45
N ALA A 283 7.62 -9.25 -15.72
CA ALA A 283 6.60 -9.35 -14.69
C ALA A 283 5.22 -9.74 -15.23
N SER A 284 4.94 -9.45 -16.49
CA SER A 284 3.67 -9.79 -17.15
C SER A 284 3.44 -11.31 -17.22
N ARG A 285 4.51 -12.10 -17.19
CA ARG A 285 4.51 -13.57 -17.32
C ARG A 285 3.82 -14.09 -18.58
N GLN A 286 3.72 -13.26 -19.63
CA GLN A 286 3.10 -13.65 -20.87
C GLN A 286 4.14 -14.35 -21.78
N PRO A 287 3.78 -15.45 -22.45
CA PRO A 287 4.70 -16.18 -23.34
C PRO A 287 5.32 -15.26 -24.40
N ARG A 288 4.53 -14.38 -25.02
CA ARG A 288 5.00 -13.42 -26.02
C ARG A 288 6.06 -12.47 -25.45
N ALA A 289 5.89 -12.02 -24.21
CA ALA A 289 6.85 -11.12 -23.55
C ALA A 289 8.19 -11.84 -23.30
N PHE A 290 8.16 -13.13 -22.91
CA PHE A 290 9.38 -13.92 -22.79
C PHE A 290 10.08 -14.11 -24.14
N GLU A 291 9.35 -14.39 -25.23
CA GLU A 291 9.94 -14.47 -26.57
C GLU A 291 10.60 -13.17 -26.98
N PHE A 292 9.95 -12.05 -26.73
CA PHE A 292 10.52 -10.72 -27.02
C PHE A 292 11.82 -10.49 -26.23
N LEU A 293 11.83 -10.75 -24.90
CA LEU A 293 13.03 -10.58 -24.09
C LEU A 293 14.16 -11.52 -24.50
N LEU A 294 13.86 -12.80 -24.80
CA LEU A 294 14.84 -13.75 -25.32
C LEU A 294 15.39 -13.32 -26.69
N GLY A 295 14.55 -12.71 -27.53
CA GLY A 295 14.98 -12.10 -28.78
C GLY A 295 15.99 -10.96 -28.58
N LEU A 296 15.79 -10.12 -27.55
CA LEU A 296 16.74 -9.08 -27.17
C LEU A 296 18.06 -9.65 -26.65
N VAL A 297 18.02 -10.74 -25.91
CA VAL A 297 19.25 -11.43 -25.45
C VAL A 297 20.04 -11.95 -26.64
N ARG A 298 19.39 -12.57 -27.64
CA ARG A 298 20.07 -13.15 -28.82
C ARG A 298 20.64 -12.09 -29.75
N ASN A 299 19.84 -11.07 -30.07
CA ASN A 299 20.07 -10.19 -31.23
C ASN A 299 20.11 -8.70 -30.87
N GLY A 300 19.85 -8.34 -29.61
CA GLY A 300 19.85 -6.94 -29.16
C GLY A 300 21.28 -6.36 -29.06
N ARG A 301 21.36 -5.04 -28.98
CA ARG A 301 22.60 -4.37 -28.60
C ARG A 301 22.98 -4.77 -27.16
N ALA A 302 24.25 -4.75 -26.82
CA ALA A 302 24.75 -5.18 -25.51
C ALA A 302 23.95 -4.61 -24.31
N VAL A 303 23.58 -3.31 -24.37
CA VAL A 303 22.78 -2.65 -23.33
C VAL A 303 21.35 -3.20 -23.28
N GLU A 304 20.73 -3.50 -24.41
CA GLU A 304 19.37 -4.06 -24.49
C GLU A 304 19.34 -5.52 -24.04
N ALA A 305 20.34 -6.28 -24.40
CA ALA A 305 20.50 -7.66 -23.92
C ALA A 305 20.75 -7.70 -22.39
N ALA A 306 21.54 -6.75 -21.86
CA ALA A 306 21.75 -6.62 -20.42
C ALA A 306 20.42 -6.35 -19.68
N ALA A 307 19.65 -5.36 -20.13
CA ALA A 307 18.36 -5.04 -19.52
C ALA A 307 17.39 -6.24 -19.57
N ALA A 308 17.37 -6.99 -20.68
CA ALA A 308 16.56 -8.20 -20.82
C ALA A 308 17.03 -9.33 -19.87
N LEU A 309 18.34 -9.55 -19.72
CA LEU A 309 18.90 -10.53 -18.79
C LEU A 309 18.56 -10.21 -17.33
N GLU A 310 18.75 -8.96 -16.91
CA GLU A 310 18.38 -8.52 -15.57
C GLU A 310 16.88 -8.70 -15.29
N ALA A 311 16.04 -8.34 -16.27
CA ALA A 311 14.60 -8.54 -16.15
C ALA A 311 14.20 -10.01 -16.05
N LEU A 312 14.87 -10.91 -16.78
CA LEU A 312 14.63 -12.36 -16.74
C LEU A 312 15.18 -13.02 -15.46
N ALA A 313 16.13 -12.39 -14.76
CA ALA A 313 16.74 -12.95 -13.55
C ALA A 313 15.76 -13.21 -12.41
N ILE A 314 14.62 -12.55 -12.35
CA ILE A 314 13.54 -12.82 -11.36
C ILE A 314 12.94 -14.23 -11.52
N HIS A 315 13.17 -14.89 -12.67
CA HIS A 315 12.67 -16.24 -12.97
C HIS A 315 13.74 -17.34 -12.84
N ARG A 316 14.85 -17.09 -12.16
CA ARG A 316 15.96 -18.07 -11.98
C ARG A 316 15.52 -19.40 -11.40
N GLU A 317 14.52 -19.38 -10.52
CA GLU A 317 13.98 -20.59 -9.90
C GLU A 317 13.14 -21.45 -10.86
N SER A 318 12.69 -20.88 -11.99
CA SER A 318 11.99 -21.63 -13.02
C SER A 318 12.98 -22.31 -13.95
N ALA A 319 13.18 -23.62 -13.77
CA ALA A 319 14.11 -24.41 -14.57
C ALA A 319 13.84 -24.31 -16.08
N GLU A 320 12.56 -24.23 -16.48
CA GLU A 320 12.14 -24.11 -17.88
C GLU A 320 12.56 -22.77 -18.49
N ILE A 321 12.19 -21.68 -17.81
CA ILE A 321 12.53 -20.32 -18.29
C ILE A 321 14.04 -20.16 -18.32
N TRP A 322 14.73 -20.58 -17.24
CA TRP A 322 16.17 -20.41 -17.14
C TRP A 322 16.97 -21.26 -18.14
N ARG A 323 16.45 -22.41 -18.53
CA ARG A 323 17.01 -23.20 -19.64
C ARG A 323 16.97 -22.40 -20.95
N ARG A 324 15.82 -21.79 -21.26
CA ARG A 324 15.64 -20.98 -22.47
C ARG A 324 16.52 -19.72 -22.47
N VAL A 325 16.74 -19.11 -21.29
CA VAL A 325 17.69 -17.99 -21.15
C VAL A 325 19.10 -18.45 -21.48
N ARG A 326 19.56 -19.59 -20.97
CA ARG A 326 20.88 -20.14 -21.30
C ARG A 326 21.05 -20.42 -22.80
N GLU A 327 20.05 -21.04 -23.42
CA GLU A 327 20.04 -21.28 -24.86
C GLU A 327 20.16 -19.96 -25.65
N ALA A 328 19.43 -18.94 -25.25
CA ALA A 328 19.51 -17.62 -25.89
C ALA A 328 20.89 -16.95 -25.69
N VAL A 329 21.52 -17.13 -24.53
CA VAL A 329 22.87 -16.61 -24.24
C VAL A 329 23.96 -17.35 -25.06
N GLU A 330 23.81 -18.64 -25.27
CA GLU A 330 24.74 -19.43 -26.12
C GLU A 330 24.73 -18.96 -27.58
N GLU A 331 23.58 -18.51 -28.08
CA GLU A 331 23.42 -17.92 -29.41
C GLU A 331 23.89 -16.45 -29.49
N ALA A 332 24.05 -15.79 -28.34
CA ALA A 332 24.41 -14.37 -28.26
C ALA A 332 25.92 -14.13 -28.37
N GLY A 333 26.31 -12.86 -28.62
CA GLY A 333 27.72 -12.46 -28.67
C GLY A 333 28.46 -12.56 -27.32
N THR A 334 29.79 -12.62 -27.36
CA THR A 334 30.66 -12.83 -26.19
C THR A 334 30.42 -11.87 -25.04
N ALA A 335 30.11 -10.58 -25.32
CA ALA A 335 29.81 -9.58 -24.30
C ALA A 335 28.56 -9.94 -23.45
N VAL A 336 27.53 -10.52 -24.08
CA VAL A 336 26.31 -10.96 -23.40
C VAL A 336 26.58 -12.21 -22.54
N GLN A 337 27.42 -13.12 -23.05
CA GLN A 337 27.85 -14.32 -22.31
C GLN A 337 28.65 -13.96 -21.05
N GLU A 338 29.52 -12.94 -21.13
CA GLU A 338 30.26 -12.42 -19.97
C GLU A 338 29.32 -11.79 -18.93
N GLN A 339 28.36 -10.98 -19.37
CA GLN A 339 27.33 -10.41 -18.48
C GLN A 339 26.50 -11.50 -17.78
N PHE A 340 26.10 -12.53 -18.50
CA PHE A 340 25.35 -13.64 -17.90
C PHE A 340 26.14 -14.39 -16.83
N ARG A 341 27.47 -14.51 -16.98
CA ARG A 341 28.33 -15.14 -15.96
C ARG A 341 28.46 -14.30 -14.68
N ALA A 342 28.26 -12.99 -14.80
CA ALA A 342 28.32 -12.03 -13.68
C ALA A 342 26.99 -11.91 -12.91
N LEU A 343 25.88 -12.42 -13.47
CA LEU A 343 24.55 -12.51 -12.86
C LEU A 343 24.44 -13.74 -11.94
#